data_3db4ca88e9735cb124c8ee4ae6653c56
#
_entry.id   3db4ca88e9735cb124c8ee4ae6653c56
#
_cell.length_a   1.000
_cell.length_b   1.000
_cell.length_c   1.000
_cell.angle_alpha   90.00
_cell.angle_beta   90.00
_cell.angle_gamma   90.00
#
_symmetry.space_group_name_H-M   'P 1'
#
loop_
_entity.id
_entity.type
_entity.pdbx_description
1 polymer ?
#
loop_
_entity_poly.entity_id
_entity_poly.type
_entity_poly.pdbx_seq_one_letter_code
_entity_poly.pdbx_strand_id
1 'polypeptide(L)'
;EDITTFFMKCAQVDVEHIRTEDAFLAGQFASYHVYPYYPDYLNYILNPAAMDRTPIWDGKAVISRAETGPGTPIGSVLRRSDFYDETGAANTYLAYLRALRRHHTMPVVISEFGVSTGRGMAQIDRNTGRNQGHMSEQEQGQALVDCWRDITAANCAGGCVFTWQDEWFKRTWNTMHAVNLQRTPYWSDYQTNEQYFGLLSFDPGEEESVCYADGDLSEWTEEDKLFDTGTRALSMKYDEKFIYLLAYEKGFANGQKTLYIPIDTTPKTGSTYCENFGLRFEDPVDFVLAIDGRDNSRLLVQERYEVLRAMFYHETHDADAYLDPPDADTPLFKPIELMLQTATPLLTGNWQASSETYETGDLAYGNANPAAPDYDSLADFIFAGDYVELKLPWQLLNFSDPSRMTIHDDYYENYGVDYITIDTMYLGLTDGAAQERTPLYPAALKGWGNTVSYHERLKPSYY
;
A
#
# COMPACT_ATOMS: atom_id res chain seq x y z
N GLU A 1 2.16 -15.73 -19.31
CA GLU A 1 1.24 -16.83 -18.93
C GLU A 1 1.46 -17.21 -17.49
N ASP A 2 0.39 -17.17 -16.73
CA ASP A 2 0.43 -17.56 -15.33
C ASP A 2 0.38 -19.08 -15.21
N ILE A 3 1.46 -19.68 -14.78
CA ILE A 3 1.52 -21.13 -14.50
C ILE A 3 1.08 -21.46 -13.07
N THR A 4 0.78 -20.45 -12.24
CA THR A 4 0.36 -20.64 -10.86
C THR A 4 -1.11 -20.99 -10.75
N THR A 5 -1.94 -20.52 -11.66
CA THR A 5 -3.38 -20.75 -11.60
C THR A 5 -3.80 -21.86 -12.56
N PHE A 6 -4.43 -22.86 -11.99
CA PHE A 6 -4.94 -24.00 -12.76
C PHE A 6 -5.98 -23.62 -13.82
N PHE A 7 -6.74 -22.56 -13.55
CA PHE A 7 -7.81 -22.09 -14.43
C PHE A 7 -7.35 -21.08 -15.47
N MET A 8 -6.21 -20.46 -15.28
CA MET A 8 -5.61 -19.51 -16.22
C MET A 8 -4.82 -20.24 -17.30
N LYS A 9 -5.40 -21.32 -17.81
CA LYS A 9 -4.82 -21.99 -18.98
C LYS A 9 -5.11 -21.13 -20.17
N CYS A 10 -4.17 -20.31 -20.52
CA CYS A 10 -4.14 -19.71 -21.82
C CYS A 10 -4.22 -20.79 -22.88
N ALA A 11 -4.57 -20.41 -24.08
CA ALA A 11 -4.64 -21.29 -25.23
C ALA A 11 -3.28 -21.92 -25.61
N GLN A 12 -2.23 -21.67 -24.81
CA GLN A 12 -0.84 -22.05 -25.06
C GLN A 12 -0.32 -21.54 -26.41
N VAL A 13 -0.80 -20.38 -26.80
CA VAL A 13 -0.44 -19.69 -28.04
C VAL A 13 0.25 -18.39 -27.66
N ASP A 14 1.39 -18.14 -28.23
CA ASP A 14 2.15 -16.91 -28.09
C ASP A 14 2.65 -16.42 -29.46
N VAL A 15 3.49 -15.41 -29.46
CA VAL A 15 4.02 -14.82 -30.69
C VAL A 15 4.82 -15.80 -31.57
N GLU A 16 5.35 -16.90 -31.02
CA GLU A 16 6.04 -17.95 -31.78
C GLU A 16 5.10 -18.74 -32.72
N HIS A 17 3.81 -18.69 -32.47
CA HIS A 17 2.78 -19.32 -33.32
C HIS A 17 2.28 -18.40 -34.45
N ILE A 18 2.67 -17.12 -34.45
CA ILE A 18 2.32 -16.16 -35.48
C ILE A 18 3.32 -16.30 -36.63
N ARG A 19 2.80 -16.54 -37.82
CA ARG A 19 3.60 -16.62 -39.03
C ARG A 19 3.32 -15.44 -39.92
N THR A 20 4.37 -14.87 -40.47
CA THR A 20 4.28 -13.78 -41.45
C THR A 20 4.41 -14.34 -42.86
N GLU A 21 3.80 -13.66 -43.81
CA GLU A 21 3.99 -13.94 -45.24
C GLU A 21 5.33 -13.36 -45.73
N ASP A 22 5.85 -13.88 -46.84
CA ASP A 22 7.12 -13.46 -47.45
C ASP A 22 7.15 -11.95 -47.79
N ALA A 23 6.00 -11.37 -48.03
CA ALA A 23 5.84 -9.94 -48.33
C ALA A 23 6.01 -9.04 -47.10
N PHE A 24 6.00 -9.61 -45.88
CA PHE A 24 6.17 -8.84 -44.66
C PHE A 24 7.65 -8.58 -44.38
N LEU A 25 8.07 -7.35 -44.60
CA LEU A 25 9.48 -6.95 -44.49
C LEU A 25 9.90 -6.49 -43.10
N ALA A 26 8.94 -6.20 -42.22
CA ALA A 26 9.25 -5.86 -40.83
C ALA A 26 9.57 -7.10 -40.00
N GLY A 27 10.44 -6.97 -39.02
CA GLY A 27 10.72 -8.04 -38.07
C GLY A 27 9.62 -8.23 -37.04
N GLN A 28 9.69 -9.33 -36.30
CA GLN A 28 8.84 -9.64 -35.15
C GLN A 28 9.66 -9.60 -33.89
N PHE A 29 9.03 -9.30 -32.79
CA PHE A 29 9.58 -9.42 -31.44
C PHE A 29 8.50 -9.88 -30.47
N ALA A 30 8.91 -10.54 -29.39
CA ALA A 30 8.04 -10.85 -28.29
C ALA A 30 7.99 -9.67 -27.32
N SER A 31 6.79 -9.29 -26.93
CA SER A 31 6.54 -8.13 -26.06
C SER A 31 5.81 -8.57 -24.80
N TYR A 32 6.36 -8.20 -23.63
CA TYR A 32 5.82 -8.59 -22.33
C TYR A 32 5.81 -7.43 -21.36
N HIS A 33 4.76 -7.36 -20.55
CA HIS A 33 4.74 -6.58 -19.31
C HIS A 33 5.28 -7.47 -18.19
N VAL A 34 6.41 -7.13 -17.61
CA VAL A 34 7.03 -7.92 -16.55
C VAL A 34 7.46 -7.02 -15.40
N TYR A 35 6.77 -7.20 -14.29
CA TYR A 35 7.05 -6.46 -13.06
C TYR A 35 7.83 -7.32 -12.07
N PRO A 36 8.71 -6.74 -11.22
CA PRO A 36 9.62 -7.52 -10.38
C PRO A 36 8.92 -8.35 -9.30
N TYR A 37 7.76 -7.93 -8.86
CA TYR A 37 6.93 -8.65 -7.90
C TYR A 37 6.10 -9.77 -8.55
N TYR A 38 6.07 -9.86 -9.87
CA TYR A 38 5.48 -10.95 -10.63
C TYR A 38 6.55 -11.82 -11.29
N PRO A 39 6.25 -13.10 -11.51
CA PRO A 39 5.17 -13.88 -10.91
C PRO A 39 5.53 -14.33 -9.48
N ASP A 40 4.63 -14.09 -8.54
CA ASP A 40 4.82 -14.33 -7.11
C ASP A 40 5.19 -15.77 -6.77
N TYR A 41 4.65 -16.73 -7.52
CA TYR A 41 4.91 -18.15 -7.29
C TYR A 41 6.40 -18.54 -7.41
N LEU A 42 7.22 -17.74 -8.08
CA LEU A 42 8.65 -17.99 -8.17
C LEU A 42 9.35 -17.87 -6.80
N ASN A 43 8.78 -17.11 -5.88
CA ASN A 43 9.23 -17.04 -4.50
C ASN A 43 9.16 -18.40 -3.82
N TYR A 44 8.13 -19.18 -4.11
CA TYR A 44 7.96 -20.52 -3.54
C TYR A 44 8.94 -21.55 -4.10
N ILE A 45 9.47 -21.34 -5.29
CA ILE A 45 10.53 -22.17 -5.85
C ILE A 45 11.81 -22.00 -5.04
N LEU A 46 12.12 -20.80 -4.61
CA LEU A 46 13.31 -20.49 -3.79
C LEU A 46 13.10 -20.82 -2.32
N ASN A 47 11.89 -20.59 -1.82
CA ASN A 47 11.55 -20.76 -0.41
C ASN A 47 10.29 -21.63 -0.23
N PRO A 48 10.39 -22.94 -0.41
CA PRO A 48 9.24 -23.83 -0.25
C PRO A 48 8.61 -23.82 1.14
N ALA A 49 9.36 -23.41 2.16
CA ALA A 49 8.85 -23.31 3.53
C ALA A 49 7.84 -22.16 3.73
N ALA A 50 7.75 -21.24 2.77
CA ALA A 50 6.71 -20.20 2.77
C ALA A 50 5.31 -20.74 2.41
N MET A 51 5.22 -21.99 1.95
CA MET A 51 3.96 -22.68 1.70
C MET A 51 3.41 -23.25 2.99
N ASP A 52 2.11 -23.10 3.22
CA ASP A 52 1.43 -23.64 4.39
C ASP A 52 1.19 -25.16 4.32
N ARG A 53 1.47 -25.76 3.18
CA ARG A 53 1.31 -27.21 2.93
C ARG A 53 2.54 -27.77 2.25
N THR A 54 2.64 -29.12 2.27
CA THR A 54 3.69 -29.82 1.55
C THR A 54 3.68 -29.44 0.08
N PRO A 55 4.79 -28.95 -0.46
CA PRO A 55 4.87 -28.61 -1.87
C PRO A 55 4.49 -29.79 -2.74
N ILE A 56 3.73 -29.52 -3.77
CA ILE A 56 3.42 -30.53 -4.81
C ILE A 56 4.62 -30.91 -5.64
N TRP A 57 5.65 -30.15 -5.53
CA TRP A 57 6.94 -30.42 -6.13
C TRP A 57 8.00 -30.47 -5.03
N ASP A 58 8.86 -31.45 -5.15
CA ASP A 58 9.96 -31.77 -4.22
C ASP A 58 11.20 -30.87 -4.42
N GLY A 59 11.03 -29.66 -4.91
CA GLY A 59 12.09 -28.76 -5.36
C GLY A 59 12.49 -29.01 -6.82
N LYS A 60 11.84 -29.90 -7.51
CA LYS A 60 12.14 -30.25 -8.90
C LYS A 60 10.96 -30.09 -9.84
N ALA A 61 9.73 -30.21 -9.37
CA ALA A 61 8.56 -30.40 -10.22
C ALA A 61 8.34 -29.29 -11.24
N VAL A 62 8.45 -28.00 -10.85
CA VAL A 62 8.31 -26.90 -11.79
C VAL A 62 9.50 -26.81 -12.73
N ILE A 63 10.70 -27.04 -12.22
CA ILE A 63 11.96 -26.96 -12.98
C ILE A 63 12.12 -28.20 -13.89
N SER A 64 11.74 -29.37 -13.42
CA SER A 64 11.85 -30.61 -14.19
C SER A 64 10.86 -30.68 -15.36
N ARG A 65 9.73 -29.98 -15.28
CA ARG A 65 8.85 -29.83 -16.44
C ARG A 65 9.48 -29.05 -17.59
N ALA A 66 10.57 -28.33 -17.33
CA ALA A 66 11.38 -27.70 -18.35
C ALA A 66 11.90 -28.68 -19.42
N GLU A 67 11.96 -29.94 -19.10
CA GLU A 67 12.53 -30.98 -19.96
C GLU A 67 11.47 -31.70 -20.82
N THR A 68 10.19 -31.32 -20.71
CA THR A 68 9.09 -32.13 -21.22
C THR A 68 8.55 -31.74 -22.61
N GLY A 69 9.24 -30.94 -23.40
CA GLY A 69 8.96 -30.82 -24.83
C GLY A 69 8.06 -29.68 -25.29
N PRO A 70 7.70 -29.63 -26.58
CA PRO A 70 6.98 -28.49 -27.19
C PRO A 70 5.59 -28.25 -26.59
N GLY A 71 5.23 -26.96 -26.40
CA GLY A 71 3.93 -26.55 -25.86
C GLY A 71 3.86 -26.49 -24.33
N THR A 72 5.01 -26.63 -23.68
CA THR A 72 5.10 -26.54 -22.22
C THR A 72 5.04 -25.06 -21.76
N PRO A 73 4.32 -24.74 -20.67
CA PRO A 73 4.29 -23.41 -20.10
C PRO A 73 5.69 -22.83 -19.83
N ILE A 74 5.84 -21.52 -19.83
CA ILE A 74 7.14 -20.86 -19.66
C ILE A 74 7.90 -21.33 -18.41
N GLY A 75 7.22 -21.67 -17.33
CA GLY A 75 7.81 -22.25 -16.13
C GLY A 75 8.61 -23.52 -16.37
N SER A 76 8.38 -24.21 -17.48
CA SER A 76 9.15 -25.40 -17.85
C SER A 76 10.58 -25.13 -18.30
N VAL A 77 10.87 -23.87 -18.66
CA VAL A 77 12.23 -23.46 -19.07
C VAL A 77 13.03 -22.81 -17.94
N LEU A 78 12.46 -22.70 -16.75
CA LEU A 78 13.16 -22.22 -15.56
C LEU A 78 14.22 -23.23 -15.10
N ARG A 79 15.38 -22.70 -14.74
CA ARG A 79 16.49 -23.46 -14.14
C ARG A 79 16.81 -22.87 -12.78
N ARG A 80 17.16 -23.73 -11.81
CA ARG A 80 17.49 -23.23 -10.46
C ARG A 80 18.65 -22.21 -10.49
N SER A 81 19.63 -22.39 -11.37
CA SER A 81 20.74 -21.43 -11.54
C SER A 81 20.32 -20.06 -12.04
N ASP A 82 19.14 -19.94 -12.65
CA ASP A 82 18.67 -18.66 -13.17
C ASP A 82 18.23 -17.68 -12.06
N PHE A 83 17.90 -18.26 -10.89
CA PHE A 83 17.39 -17.50 -9.74
C PHE A 83 18.47 -16.73 -8.97
N TYR A 84 19.71 -16.78 -9.45
CA TYR A 84 20.81 -16.09 -8.80
C TYR A 84 21.48 -15.12 -9.78
N ASP A 85 21.74 -13.92 -9.30
CA ASP A 85 22.51 -12.93 -10.03
C ASP A 85 24.03 -13.24 -9.98
N GLU A 86 24.85 -12.36 -10.51
CA GLU A 86 26.31 -12.50 -10.53
C GLU A 86 26.94 -12.44 -9.15
N THR A 87 26.24 -11.86 -8.16
CA THR A 87 26.70 -11.79 -6.76
C THR A 87 26.31 -13.05 -5.96
N GLY A 88 25.44 -13.89 -6.53
CA GLY A 88 24.86 -15.04 -5.87
C GLY A 88 23.61 -14.72 -5.04
N ALA A 89 23.07 -13.50 -5.14
CA ALA A 89 21.82 -13.12 -4.51
C ALA A 89 20.61 -13.68 -5.29
N ALA A 90 19.55 -14.04 -4.56
CA ALA A 90 18.32 -14.53 -5.17
C ALA A 90 17.59 -13.42 -5.92
N ASN A 91 17.18 -13.71 -7.17
CA ASN A 91 16.51 -12.76 -8.03
C ASN A 91 15.49 -13.48 -8.94
N THR A 92 14.24 -13.48 -8.53
CA THR A 92 13.15 -14.12 -9.26
C THR A 92 12.80 -13.40 -10.56
N TYR A 93 12.93 -12.08 -10.58
CA TYR A 93 12.72 -11.27 -11.77
C TYR A 93 13.70 -11.63 -12.90
N LEU A 94 14.99 -11.68 -12.57
CA LEU A 94 16.03 -12.11 -13.50
C LEU A 94 15.79 -13.53 -14.00
N ALA A 95 15.36 -14.45 -13.11
CA ALA A 95 15.03 -15.83 -13.49
C ALA A 95 13.93 -15.89 -14.54
N TYR A 96 12.87 -15.11 -14.34
CA TYR A 96 11.75 -15.05 -15.28
C TYR A 96 12.15 -14.45 -16.63
N LEU A 97 12.91 -13.36 -16.63
CA LEU A 97 13.44 -12.76 -17.86
C LEU A 97 14.34 -13.71 -18.65
N ARG A 98 15.21 -14.44 -17.96
CA ARG A 98 16.05 -15.49 -18.59
C ARG A 98 15.20 -16.62 -19.18
N ALA A 99 14.12 -16.98 -18.52
CA ALA A 99 13.19 -17.97 -19.03
C ALA A 99 12.46 -17.48 -20.30
N LEU A 100 11.93 -16.27 -20.27
CA LEU A 100 11.30 -15.62 -21.44
C LEU A 100 12.28 -15.58 -22.62
N ARG A 101 13.51 -15.12 -22.38
CA ARG A 101 14.52 -15.01 -23.44
C ARG A 101 14.90 -16.37 -24.05
N ARG A 102 14.91 -17.44 -23.26
CA ARG A 102 15.16 -18.80 -23.78
C ARG A 102 13.99 -19.42 -24.51
N HIS A 103 12.77 -19.04 -24.11
CA HIS A 103 11.57 -19.54 -24.76
C HIS A 103 11.42 -19.04 -26.19
N HIS A 104 11.82 -17.78 -26.45
CA HIS A 104 11.63 -17.12 -27.73
C HIS A 104 12.82 -17.25 -28.68
N THR A 105 12.52 -17.48 -29.98
CA THR A 105 13.49 -17.45 -31.07
C THR A 105 13.77 -16.04 -31.58
N MET A 106 12.89 -15.11 -31.29
CA MET A 106 12.94 -13.69 -31.67
C MET A 106 13.39 -12.81 -30.50
N PRO A 107 13.71 -11.52 -30.75
CA PRO A 107 14.02 -10.56 -29.68
C PRO A 107 12.87 -10.46 -28.67
N VAL A 108 13.20 -10.34 -27.39
CA VAL A 108 12.24 -10.10 -26.30
C VAL A 108 12.36 -8.66 -25.83
N VAL A 109 11.28 -7.90 -25.85
CA VAL A 109 11.18 -6.55 -25.32
C VAL A 109 10.28 -6.56 -24.09
N ILE A 110 10.76 -5.98 -23.00
CA ILE A 110 9.95 -5.78 -21.81
C ILE A 110 9.24 -4.42 -21.96
N SER A 111 8.07 -4.46 -22.55
CA SER A 111 7.33 -3.26 -22.93
C SER A 111 6.72 -2.51 -21.75
N GLU A 112 6.67 -3.14 -20.57
CA GLU A 112 6.45 -2.46 -19.29
C GLU A 112 7.26 -3.13 -18.20
N PHE A 113 7.93 -2.31 -17.40
CA PHE A 113 8.51 -2.70 -16.12
C PHE A 113 8.51 -1.48 -15.19
N GLY A 114 8.39 -1.71 -13.89
CA GLY A 114 8.35 -0.64 -12.91
C GLY A 114 7.97 -1.14 -11.52
N VAL A 115 7.98 -0.22 -10.58
CA VAL A 115 7.42 -0.37 -9.24
C VAL A 115 6.65 0.90 -8.91
N SER A 116 5.59 0.78 -8.12
CA SER A 116 4.82 1.93 -7.66
C SER A 116 5.28 2.40 -6.30
N THR A 117 5.22 3.70 -6.09
CA THR A 117 5.37 4.31 -4.78
C THR A 117 4.03 4.34 -4.06
N GLY A 118 3.93 5.11 -2.97
CA GLY A 118 2.72 5.23 -2.17
C GLY A 118 2.76 4.31 -0.95
N ARG A 119 1.81 4.53 -0.06
CA ARG A 119 1.77 3.85 1.23
C ARG A 119 1.23 2.43 1.13
N GLY A 120 0.18 2.23 0.36
CA GLY A 120 -0.42 0.93 0.19
C GLY A 120 0.48 -0.03 -0.58
N MET A 121 0.39 -1.32 -0.28
CA MET A 121 1.09 -2.39 -0.97
C MET A 121 0.10 -3.44 -1.45
N ALA A 122 0.26 -3.92 -2.68
CA ALA A 122 -0.59 -4.95 -3.25
C ALA A 122 0.15 -6.27 -3.49
N GLN A 123 1.47 -6.23 -3.62
CA GLN A 123 2.30 -7.41 -3.76
C GLN A 123 3.72 -7.16 -3.23
N ILE A 124 4.32 -8.20 -2.69
CA ILE A 124 5.65 -8.15 -2.10
C ILE A 124 6.64 -8.99 -2.91
N ASP A 125 7.77 -8.40 -3.27
CA ASP A 125 8.93 -9.16 -3.76
C ASP A 125 9.86 -9.51 -2.61
N ARG A 126 9.76 -10.71 -2.10
CA ARG A 126 10.51 -11.19 -0.93
C ARG A 126 12.00 -11.41 -1.19
N ASN A 127 12.43 -11.39 -2.44
CA ASN A 127 13.83 -11.64 -2.78
C ASN A 127 14.62 -10.36 -2.97
N THR A 128 14.04 -9.37 -3.63
CA THR A 128 14.75 -8.12 -3.97
C THR A 128 14.14 -6.89 -3.32
N GLY A 129 12.95 -7.01 -2.69
CA GLY A 129 12.24 -5.91 -2.07
C GLY A 129 11.62 -4.91 -3.06
N ARG A 130 11.56 -5.26 -4.34
CA ARG A 130 10.95 -4.44 -5.39
C ARG A 130 9.45 -4.70 -5.44
N ASN A 131 8.72 -4.10 -4.53
CA ASN A 131 7.31 -4.37 -4.28
C ASN A 131 6.38 -3.59 -5.21
N GLN A 132 5.12 -3.98 -5.27
CA GLN A 132 4.05 -3.15 -5.79
C GLN A 132 3.48 -2.31 -4.66
N GLY A 133 3.98 -1.09 -4.53
CA GLY A 133 3.65 -0.16 -3.45
C GLY A 133 4.51 -0.32 -2.20
N HIS A 134 4.31 0.55 -1.26
CA HIS A 134 5.12 0.72 -0.05
C HIS A 134 6.62 0.82 -0.37
N MET A 135 6.91 1.67 -1.34
CA MET A 135 8.26 2.06 -1.74
C MET A 135 8.36 3.57 -1.77
N SER A 136 9.44 4.11 -1.26
CA SER A 136 9.73 5.53 -1.38
C SER A 136 10.07 5.89 -2.84
N GLU A 137 10.00 7.17 -3.17
CA GLU A 137 10.35 7.65 -4.50
C GLU A 137 11.83 7.41 -4.83
N GLN A 138 12.71 7.40 -3.84
CA GLN A 138 14.13 7.06 -3.99
C GLN A 138 14.30 5.56 -4.28
N GLU A 139 13.60 4.71 -3.53
CA GLU A 139 13.63 3.25 -3.76
C GLU A 139 13.05 2.87 -5.11
N GLN A 140 12.01 3.58 -5.58
CA GLN A 140 11.50 3.43 -6.94
C GLN A 140 12.61 3.65 -7.98
N GLY A 141 13.37 4.73 -7.87
CA GLY A 141 14.47 5.02 -8.78
C GLY A 141 15.54 3.90 -8.79
N GLN A 142 15.96 3.44 -7.63
CA GLN A 142 16.91 2.33 -7.51
C GLN A 142 16.35 1.03 -8.10
N ALA A 143 15.08 0.71 -7.82
CA ALA A 143 14.42 -0.47 -8.36
C ALA A 143 14.34 -0.45 -9.90
N LEU A 144 14.07 0.71 -10.49
CA LEU A 144 14.04 0.87 -11.95
C LEU A 144 15.41 0.62 -12.58
N VAL A 145 16.49 1.13 -11.98
CA VAL A 145 17.85 0.87 -12.42
C VAL A 145 18.19 -0.62 -12.32
N ASP A 146 17.81 -1.26 -11.23
CA ASP A 146 18.09 -2.69 -11.02
C ASP A 146 17.26 -3.58 -11.96
N CYS A 147 15.99 -3.25 -12.22
CA CYS A 147 15.19 -3.91 -13.24
C CYS A 147 15.84 -3.79 -14.63
N TRP A 148 16.34 -2.61 -14.97
CA TRP A 148 17.05 -2.41 -16.24
C TRP A 148 18.33 -3.26 -16.35
N ARG A 149 19.08 -3.38 -15.27
CA ARG A 149 20.26 -4.27 -15.20
C ARG A 149 19.85 -5.72 -15.42
N ASP A 150 18.77 -6.18 -14.80
CA ASP A 150 18.25 -7.54 -14.97
C ASP A 150 17.78 -7.81 -16.41
N ILE A 151 17.08 -6.86 -17.04
CA ILE A 151 16.64 -6.92 -18.44
C ILE A 151 17.87 -7.10 -19.36
N THR A 152 18.92 -6.33 -19.10
CA THR A 152 20.17 -6.39 -19.85
C THR A 152 20.91 -7.71 -19.61
N ALA A 153 21.04 -8.14 -18.35
CA ALA A 153 21.69 -9.41 -17.96
C ALA A 153 20.96 -10.65 -18.49
N ALA A 154 19.66 -10.57 -18.69
CA ALA A 154 18.86 -11.62 -19.33
C ALA A 154 19.01 -11.64 -20.86
N ASN A 155 19.73 -10.67 -21.44
CA ASN A 155 19.89 -10.49 -22.90
C ASN A 155 18.54 -10.24 -23.62
N CYS A 156 17.64 -9.52 -22.97
CA CYS A 156 16.46 -8.95 -23.62
C CYS A 156 16.85 -7.79 -24.51
N ALA A 157 16.04 -7.48 -25.53
CA ALA A 157 16.33 -6.45 -26.52
C ALA A 157 16.13 -5.02 -25.99
N GLY A 158 15.44 -4.84 -24.87
CA GLY A 158 15.20 -3.57 -24.23
C GLY A 158 13.96 -3.59 -23.34
N GLY A 159 13.63 -2.44 -22.77
CA GLY A 159 12.44 -2.27 -21.94
C GLY A 159 11.93 -0.84 -21.95
N CYS A 160 10.66 -0.67 -21.54
CA CYS A 160 10.02 0.64 -21.37
C CYS A 160 9.58 0.76 -19.90
N VAL A 161 9.99 1.85 -19.26
CA VAL A 161 9.58 2.15 -17.89
C VAL A 161 8.08 2.46 -17.87
N PHE A 162 7.35 1.80 -17.01
CA PHE A 162 6.00 2.16 -16.66
C PHE A 162 6.04 2.89 -15.32
N THR A 163 5.77 4.22 -15.23
CA THR A 163 5.30 5.05 -16.35
C THR A 163 5.89 6.46 -16.21
N TRP A 164 5.58 7.38 -17.16
CA TRP A 164 6.08 8.75 -17.10
C TRP A 164 5.41 9.57 -16.00
N GLN A 165 4.07 9.50 -15.90
CA GLN A 165 3.26 10.32 -14.99
C GLN A 165 2.35 9.44 -14.15
N ASP A 166 2.09 9.85 -12.92
CA ASP A 166 1.10 9.22 -12.05
C ASP A 166 -0.30 9.24 -12.66
N GLU A 167 -1.06 8.17 -12.42
CA GLU A 167 -2.33 7.89 -13.10
C GLU A 167 -3.48 7.78 -12.11
N TRP A 168 -4.04 8.91 -11.69
CA TRP A 168 -5.13 9.01 -10.70
C TRP A 168 -6.34 8.07 -10.95
N PHE A 169 -6.55 7.61 -12.18
CA PHE A 169 -7.65 6.72 -12.56
C PHE A 169 -7.36 5.23 -12.34
N LYS A 170 -6.15 4.88 -11.98
CA LYS A 170 -5.75 3.51 -11.68
C LYS A 170 -6.38 3.01 -10.39
N ARG A 171 -6.49 1.70 -10.30
CA ARG A 171 -7.13 0.97 -9.18
C ARG A 171 -6.23 -0.16 -8.74
N THR A 172 -6.17 -0.37 -7.44
CA THR A 172 -5.51 -1.54 -6.87
C THR A 172 -6.56 -2.52 -6.38
N TRP A 173 -6.38 -3.80 -6.65
CA TRP A 173 -7.38 -4.83 -6.37
C TRP A 173 -7.77 -4.91 -4.89
N ASN A 174 -6.85 -4.62 -3.96
CA ASN A 174 -7.07 -4.71 -2.53
C ASN A 174 -7.64 -3.43 -1.89
N THR A 175 -7.71 -2.31 -2.62
CA THR A 175 -8.28 -1.04 -2.13
C THR A 175 -9.49 -0.56 -2.92
N MET A 176 -9.69 -1.06 -4.14
CA MET A 176 -10.67 -0.51 -5.08
C MET A 176 -12.12 -0.50 -4.57
N HIS A 177 -12.45 -1.34 -3.60
CA HIS A 177 -13.78 -1.38 -3.00
C HIS A 177 -13.93 -0.43 -1.80
N ALA A 178 -12.82 0.13 -1.31
CA ALA A 178 -12.79 1.05 -0.18
C ALA A 178 -12.95 2.51 -0.58
N VAL A 179 -12.92 2.83 -1.87
CA VAL A 179 -12.94 4.21 -2.38
C VAL A 179 -14.04 4.41 -3.41
N ASN A 180 -14.54 5.63 -3.51
CA ASN A 180 -15.43 6.01 -4.59
C ASN A 180 -14.61 6.26 -5.87
N LEU A 181 -14.55 5.27 -6.75
CA LEU A 181 -13.75 5.28 -7.97
C LEU A 181 -14.08 6.41 -8.97
N GLN A 182 -15.23 7.06 -8.81
CA GLN A 182 -15.60 8.23 -9.62
C GLN A 182 -15.04 9.54 -9.05
N ARG A 183 -14.46 9.49 -7.84
CA ARG A 183 -14.01 10.65 -7.10
C ARG A 183 -12.50 10.72 -6.90
N THR A 184 -11.76 9.71 -7.32
CA THR A 184 -10.29 9.67 -7.24
C THR A 184 -9.55 10.82 -7.94
N PRO A 185 -10.12 11.54 -8.92
CA PRO A 185 -9.46 12.74 -9.46
C PRO A 185 -9.34 13.91 -8.48
N TYR A 186 -10.12 13.93 -7.41
CA TYR A 186 -10.28 15.11 -6.57
C TYR A 186 -9.48 15.09 -5.27
N TRP A 187 -8.73 14.00 -5.00
CA TRP A 187 -7.94 13.80 -3.78
C TRP A 187 -6.86 12.74 -3.98
N SER A 188 -5.84 12.72 -3.15
CA SER A 188 -4.79 11.68 -3.21
C SER A 188 -5.20 10.42 -2.46
N ASP A 189 -5.49 9.36 -3.19
CA ASP A 189 -5.68 8.03 -2.62
C ASP A 189 -4.33 7.32 -2.45
N TYR A 190 -3.60 7.71 -1.41
CA TYR A 190 -2.22 7.27 -1.19
C TYR A 190 -2.08 5.79 -0.81
N GLN A 191 -3.20 5.13 -0.51
CA GLN A 191 -3.25 3.67 -0.29
C GLN A 191 -3.38 2.88 -1.59
N THR A 192 -3.86 3.50 -2.67
CA THR A 192 -4.00 2.84 -3.97
C THR A 192 -2.72 3.02 -4.79
N ASN A 193 -1.75 2.15 -4.54
CA ASN A 193 -0.39 2.24 -5.09
C ASN A 193 -0.34 2.29 -6.63
N GLU A 194 -1.28 1.67 -7.34
CA GLU A 194 -1.37 1.70 -8.82
C GLU A 194 -1.41 3.12 -9.41
N GLN A 195 -1.79 4.12 -8.62
CA GLN A 195 -1.80 5.51 -9.07
C GLN A 195 -0.40 6.12 -9.14
N TYR A 196 0.62 5.52 -8.49
CA TYR A 196 1.92 6.13 -8.21
C TYR A 196 3.10 5.46 -8.92
N PHE A 197 2.92 4.99 -10.14
CA PHE A 197 3.99 4.45 -10.98
C PHE A 197 4.84 5.51 -11.69
N GLY A 198 4.38 6.75 -11.73
CA GLY A 198 5.02 7.84 -12.48
C GLY A 198 6.39 8.24 -11.94
N LEU A 199 7.24 8.74 -12.83
CA LEU A 199 8.44 9.52 -12.49
C LEU A 199 8.09 10.99 -12.28
N LEU A 200 6.94 11.41 -12.78
CA LEU A 200 6.31 12.70 -12.60
C LEU A 200 5.04 12.49 -11.78
N SER A 201 4.92 13.21 -10.66
CA SER A 201 3.69 13.16 -9.85
C SER A 201 2.53 13.86 -10.57
N PHE A 202 1.31 13.54 -10.17
CA PHE A 202 0.09 14.24 -10.57
C PHE A 202 -0.76 14.43 -9.32
N ASP A 203 -0.46 15.51 -8.58
CA ASP A 203 -1.03 15.76 -7.27
C ASP A 203 -2.23 16.70 -7.36
N PRO A 204 -3.37 16.39 -6.70
CA PRO A 204 -4.47 17.32 -6.56
C PRO A 204 -4.17 18.41 -5.52
N GLY A 205 -4.81 19.56 -5.65
CA GLY A 205 -4.68 20.70 -4.76
C GLY A 205 -3.63 21.71 -5.22
N GLU A 206 -3.15 22.53 -4.30
CA GLU A 206 -2.12 23.53 -4.57
C GLU A 206 -0.72 22.86 -4.64
N GLU A 207 0.23 23.55 -5.29
CA GLU A 207 1.60 23.05 -5.47
C GLU A 207 2.26 22.77 -4.13
N GLU A 208 2.17 23.70 -3.19
CA GLU A 208 2.62 23.50 -1.81
C GLU A 208 1.47 22.94 -0.97
N SER A 209 1.73 21.95 -0.15
CA SER A 209 0.79 21.48 0.85
C SER A 209 0.58 22.52 1.94
N VAL A 210 -0.54 22.45 2.65
CA VAL A 210 -0.85 23.38 3.75
C VAL A 210 0.14 23.29 4.92
N CYS A 211 0.85 22.18 5.02
CA CYS A 211 2.07 21.98 5.83
C CYS A 211 2.75 20.66 5.42
N TYR A 212 3.92 20.42 5.99
CA TYR A 212 4.66 19.17 5.87
C TYR A 212 5.00 18.61 7.25
N ALA A 213 5.11 17.29 7.37
CA ALA A 213 5.70 16.70 8.57
C ALA A 213 7.23 16.71 8.39
N ASP A 214 7.85 17.84 8.70
CA ASP A 214 9.29 18.07 8.48
C ASP A 214 10.03 18.68 9.70
N GLY A 215 9.29 19.01 10.76
CA GLY A 215 9.81 19.60 11.99
C GLY A 215 9.84 21.13 11.98
N ASP A 216 9.41 21.78 10.91
CA ASP A 216 9.23 23.24 10.86
C ASP A 216 7.84 23.63 11.35
N LEU A 217 7.76 24.05 12.60
CA LEU A 217 6.50 24.44 13.24
C LEU A 217 5.97 25.80 12.78
N SER A 218 6.68 26.53 11.93
CA SER A 218 6.29 27.89 11.48
C SER A 218 5.05 27.90 10.59
N GLU A 219 4.69 26.77 10.02
CA GLU A 219 3.49 26.60 9.19
C GLU A 219 2.20 26.56 10.03
N TRP A 220 2.29 26.32 11.34
CA TRP A 220 1.16 26.21 12.25
C TRP A 220 0.80 27.54 12.90
N THR A 221 -0.50 27.79 13.04
CA THR A 221 -1.04 29.04 13.61
C THR A 221 -1.98 28.75 14.78
N GLU A 222 -2.34 29.81 15.52
CA GLU A 222 -3.32 29.72 16.61
C GLU A 222 -4.72 29.27 16.12
N GLU A 223 -5.05 29.55 14.85
CA GLU A 223 -6.34 29.21 14.25
C GLU A 223 -6.48 27.70 13.97
N ASP A 224 -5.36 26.98 13.87
CA ASP A 224 -5.32 25.55 13.62
C ASP A 224 -5.56 24.72 14.90
N LYS A 225 -5.50 25.35 16.07
CA LYS A 225 -5.63 24.66 17.35
C LYS A 225 -7.06 24.16 17.58
N LEU A 226 -7.16 22.90 17.91
CA LEU A 226 -8.40 22.30 18.43
C LEU A 226 -8.54 22.60 19.93
N PHE A 227 -7.43 22.47 20.67
CA PHE A 227 -7.37 22.85 22.08
C PHE A 227 -5.93 23.14 22.52
N ASP A 228 -5.81 23.86 23.65
CA ASP A 228 -4.54 24.13 24.33
C ASP A 228 -4.76 24.28 25.84
N THR A 229 -4.14 23.42 26.63
CA THR A 229 -4.19 23.45 28.10
C THR A 229 -2.95 24.08 28.71
N GLY A 230 -1.98 24.52 27.90
CA GLY A 230 -0.67 25.00 28.31
C GLY A 230 0.34 23.90 28.63
N THR A 231 -0.08 22.66 28.84
CA THR A 231 0.79 21.48 28.97
C THR A 231 0.59 20.46 27.86
N ARG A 232 -0.52 20.56 27.17
CA ARG A 232 -0.95 19.69 26.08
C ARG A 232 -1.77 20.50 25.08
N ALA A 233 -1.50 20.32 23.78
CA ALA A 233 -2.25 20.96 22.71
C ALA A 233 -2.32 20.06 21.49
N LEU A 234 -3.37 20.22 20.69
CA LEU A 234 -3.53 19.55 19.42
C LEU A 234 -4.03 20.54 18.38
N SER A 235 -3.39 20.55 17.21
CA SER A 235 -3.80 21.32 16.05
C SER A 235 -4.05 20.39 14.86
N MET A 236 -4.89 20.82 13.91
CA MET A 236 -5.22 20.05 12.72
C MET A 236 -5.33 20.98 11.51
N LYS A 237 -4.79 20.49 10.40
CA LYS A 237 -5.00 21.00 9.03
C LYS A 237 -5.34 19.85 8.10
N TYR A 238 -5.81 20.15 6.91
CA TYR A 238 -5.96 19.17 5.84
C TYR A 238 -5.98 19.86 4.48
N ASP A 239 -5.65 19.11 3.47
CA ASP A 239 -5.77 19.48 2.06
C ASP A 239 -6.27 18.27 1.24
N GLU A 240 -6.21 18.37 -0.08
CA GLU A 240 -6.62 17.31 -1.00
C GLU A 240 -5.73 16.05 -0.90
N LYS A 241 -4.58 16.17 -0.24
CA LYS A 241 -3.58 15.09 -0.15
C LYS A 241 -3.67 14.36 1.19
N PHE A 242 -3.68 15.08 2.31
CA PHE A 242 -3.56 14.48 3.65
C PHE A 242 -4.31 15.26 4.74
N ILE A 243 -4.46 14.61 5.87
CA ILE A 243 -4.74 15.23 7.17
C ILE A 243 -3.41 15.42 7.89
N TYR A 244 -3.19 16.60 8.46
CA TYR A 244 -2.00 16.95 9.22
C TYR A 244 -2.38 17.24 10.66
N LEU A 245 -1.58 16.72 11.60
CA LEU A 245 -1.76 16.95 13.02
C LEU A 245 -0.45 17.47 13.62
N LEU A 246 -0.58 18.46 14.52
CA LEU A 246 0.52 18.86 15.40
C LEU A 246 0.09 18.61 16.85
N ALA A 247 0.72 17.64 17.50
CA ALA A 247 0.49 17.33 18.89
C ALA A 247 1.65 17.88 19.74
N TYR A 248 1.31 18.59 20.83
CA TYR A 248 2.21 19.08 21.85
C TYR A 248 1.94 18.39 23.17
N GLU A 249 2.97 17.86 23.79
CA GLU A 249 2.93 17.33 25.16
C GLU A 249 4.19 17.78 25.91
N LYS A 250 4.03 18.52 26.98
CA LYS A 250 5.15 18.99 27.79
C LYS A 250 6.01 17.83 28.29
N GLY A 251 7.29 17.84 27.91
CA GLY A 251 8.24 16.81 28.28
C GLY A 251 8.13 15.53 27.44
N PHE A 252 7.54 15.61 26.25
CA PHE A 252 7.56 14.54 25.26
C PHE A 252 8.97 14.21 24.77
N ALA A 253 9.82 15.25 24.65
CA ALA A 253 11.27 15.15 24.46
C ALA A 253 11.66 14.19 23.30
N ASN A 254 11.10 14.41 22.10
CA ASN A 254 11.37 13.60 20.91
C ASN A 254 11.05 12.10 21.12
N GLY A 255 9.87 11.79 21.62
CA GLY A 255 9.39 10.40 21.72
C GLY A 255 9.85 9.63 22.94
N GLN A 256 10.30 10.32 24.01
CA GLN A 256 10.64 9.65 25.29
C GLN A 256 9.40 9.22 26.10
N LYS A 257 8.22 9.68 25.68
CA LYS A 257 6.92 9.24 26.18
C LYS A 257 6.08 8.75 25.02
N THR A 258 5.20 7.80 25.28
CA THR A 258 4.15 7.43 24.34
C THR A 258 3.03 8.47 24.40
N LEU A 259 2.52 8.88 23.23
CA LEU A 259 1.34 9.70 23.10
C LEU A 259 0.26 8.95 22.36
N TYR A 260 -0.99 9.23 22.71
CA TYR A 260 -2.15 8.65 22.04
C TYR A 260 -3.08 9.76 21.58
N ILE A 261 -3.51 9.67 20.32
CA ILE A 261 -4.52 10.56 19.72
C ILE A 261 -5.72 9.69 19.41
N PRO A 262 -6.76 9.68 20.27
CA PRO A 262 -8.05 9.08 19.95
C PRO A 262 -8.74 9.94 18.90
N ILE A 263 -9.38 9.28 17.91
CA ILE A 263 -10.08 9.93 16.78
C ILE A 263 -11.45 9.25 16.61
N ASP A 264 -12.49 10.08 16.54
CA ASP A 264 -13.85 9.67 16.22
C ASP A 264 -14.25 10.30 14.88
N THR A 265 -14.73 9.48 13.96
CA THR A 265 -15.16 9.89 12.61
C THR A 265 -16.58 9.51 12.31
N THR A 266 -17.10 8.40 12.88
CA THR A 266 -18.44 7.90 12.57
C THR A 266 -19.40 7.95 13.77
N PRO A 267 -20.65 8.40 13.59
CA PRO A 267 -21.63 8.43 14.68
C PRO A 267 -22.22 7.05 15.03
N LYS A 268 -21.78 5.97 14.35
CA LYS A 268 -22.43 4.65 14.45
C LYS A 268 -21.64 3.61 15.22
N THR A 269 -20.33 3.69 15.21
CA THR A 269 -19.43 2.75 15.89
C THR A 269 -18.54 3.49 16.87
N GLY A 270 -17.57 2.83 17.41
CA GLY A 270 -16.60 3.41 18.33
C GLY A 270 -16.74 2.90 19.76
N SER A 271 -15.68 3.06 20.52
CA SER A 271 -15.63 2.62 21.93
C SER A 271 -15.10 3.71 22.84
N THR A 272 -15.68 3.79 24.04
CA THR A 272 -15.16 4.67 25.13
C THR A 272 -13.99 4.03 25.88
N TYR A 273 -13.54 2.84 25.47
CA TYR A 273 -12.42 2.13 26.07
C TYR A 273 -11.59 1.41 25.02
N CYS A 274 -10.28 1.67 25.00
CA CYS A 274 -9.31 0.92 24.20
C CYS A 274 -8.59 -0.08 25.12
N GLU A 275 -8.88 -1.37 24.95
CA GLU A 275 -8.31 -2.43 25.77
C GLU A 275 -6.80 -2.58 25.52
N ASN A 276 -6.34 -2.37 24.27
CA ASN A 276 -4.95 -2.49 23.87
C ASN A 276 -3.98 -1.66 24.73
N PHE A 277 -4.42 -0.47 25.13
CA PHE A 277 -3.61 0.49 25.88
C PHE A 277 -4.20 0.86 27.25
N GLY A 278 -5.36 0.32 27.60
CA GLY A 278 -6.06 0.66 28.85
C GLY A 278 -6.60 2.09 28.90
N LEU A 279 -6.83 2.71 27.74
CA LEU A 279 -7.27 4.10 27.63
C LEU A 279 -8.78 4.22 27.73
N ARG A 280 -9.24 5.33 28.33
CA ARG A 280 -10.66 5.66 28.44
C ARG A 280 -10.92 7.04 27.82
N PHE A 281 -12.06 7.15 27.14
CA PHE A 281 -12.46 8.37 26.43
C PHE A 281 -13.82 8.87 26.96
N GLU A 282 -14.07 10.17 26.85
CA GLU A 282 -15.37 10.76 27.21
C GLU A 282 -16.47 10.31 26.25
N ASP A 283 -16.14 10.28 24.95
CA ASP A 283 -17.01 9.85 23.85
C ASP A 283 -16.42 8.64 23.14
N PRO A 284 -17.22 7.85 22.38
CA PRO A 284 -16.71 6.75 21.57
C PRO A 284 -15.67 7.21 20.55
N VAL A 285 -14.68 6.36 20.27
CA VAL A 285 -13.68 6.61 19.23
C VAL A 285 -13.55 5.41 18.30
N ASP A 286 -13.26 5.70 17.03
CA ASP A 286 -13.08 4.69 15.98
C ASP A 286 -11.62 4.32 15.79
N PHE A 287 -10.71 5.25 16.05
CA PHE A 287 -9.27 5.06 15.86
C PHE A 287 -8.48 5.49 17.09
N VAL A 288 -7.34 4.84 17.30
CA VAL A 288 -6.32 5.28 18.26
C VAL A 288 -4.97 5.31 17.54
N LEU A 289 -4.44 6.50 17.39
CA LEU A 289 -3.08 6.70 16.91
C LEU A 289 -2.14 6.68 18.10
N ALA A 290 -1.20 5.75 18.11
CA ALA A 290 -0.19 5.58 19.14
C ALA A 290 1.17 6.04 18.60
N ILE A 291 1.76 7.05 19.21
CA ILE A 291 3.11 7.53 18.94
C ILE A 291 4.03 6.94 20.01
N ASP A 292 4.73 5.87 19.68
CA ASP A 292 5.59 5.09 20.57
C ASP A 292 7.02 5.00 20.02
N GLY A 293 7.75 6.12 20.12
CA GLY A 293 9.07 6.25 19.53
C GLY A 293 9.03 6.30 17.99
N ARG A 294 10.16 5.99 17.37
CA ARG A 294 10.31 6.07 15.91
C ARG A 294 9.84 4.82 15.18
N ASP A 295 9.89 3.68 15.85
CA ASP A 295 9.80 2.36 15.19
C ASP A 295 8.54 1.58 15.58
N ASN A 296 7.71 2.10 16.51
CA ASN A 296 6.52 1.39 17.00
C ASN A 296 5.22 2.21 16.89
N SER A 297 5.29 3.37 16.22
CA SER A 297 4.13 4.25 16.06
C SER A 297 3.16 3.70 15.04
N ARG A 298 1.87 3.71 15.37
CA ARG A 298 0.83 3.11 14.49
C ARG A 298 -0.55 3.69 14.71
N LEU A 299 -1.40 3.57 13.72
CA LEU A 299 -2.82 3.83 13.78
C LEU A 299 -3.57 2.50 13.91
N LEU A 300 -4.40 2.37 14.93
CA LEU A 300 -5.31 1.24 15.12
C LEU A 300 -6.74 1.69 14.86
N VAL A 301 -7.57 0.79 14.35
CA VAL A 301 -9.00 1.00 14.12
C VAL A 301 -9.83 0.09 15.03
N GLN A 302 -10.96 0.57 15.52
CA GLN A 302 -11.90 -0.24 16.26
C GLN A 302 -12.37 -1.45 15.42
N GLU A 303 -12.37 -2.64 15.99
CA GLU A 303 -12.53 -3.90 15.26
C GLU A 303 -13.76 -3.93 14.34
N ARG A 304 -14.88 -3.33 14.78
CA ARG A 304 -16.10 -3.28 13.95
C ARG A 304 -15.95 -2.32 12.78
N TYR A 305 -15.13 -1.27 12.91
CA TYR A 305 -14.93 -0.25 11.87
C TYR A 305 -13.74 -0.55 10.97
N GLU A 306 -13.12 -1.72 11.07
CA GLU A 306 -12.04 -2.16 10.18
C GLU A 306 -12.64 -2.75 8.88
N VAL A 307 -12.98 -1.86 7.95
CA VAL A 307 -13.74 -2.16 6.72
C VAL A 307 -12.95 -3.04 5.75
N LEU A 308 -11.64 -2.80 5.59
CA LEU A 308 -10.79 -3.58 4.67
C LEU A 308 -10.73 -5.05 5.10
N ARG A 309 -10.57 -5.30 6.40
CA ARG A 309 -10.61 -6.66 6.96
C ARG A 309 -11.96 -7.32 6.74
N ALA A 310 -13.06 -6.57 6.95
CA ALA A 310 -14.41 -7.09 6.75
C ALA A 310 -14.65 -7.49 5.29
N MET A 311 -14.18 -6.71 4.31
CA MET A 311 -14.30 -7.02 2.89
C MET A 311 -13.59 -8.31 2.48
N PHE A 312 -12.43 -8.60 3.08
CA PHE A 312 -11.63 -9.79 2.77
C PHE A 312 -11.74 -10.88 3.84
N TYR A 313 -12.72 -10.79 4.72
CA TYR A 313 -12.87 -11.72 5.85
C TYR A 313 -12.96 -13.18 5.40
N HIS A 314 -13.70 -13.46 4.32
CA HIS A 314 -13.86 -14.79 3.75
C HIS A 314 -12.55 -15.40 3.22
N GLU A 315 -11.52 -14.59 2.92
CA GLU A 315 -10.20 -15.08 2.49
C GLU A 315 -9.36 -15.63 3.65
N THR A 316 -9.67 -15.20 4.87
CA THR A 316 -8.94 -15.60 6.09
C THR A 316 -9.81 -16.51 7.00
N HIS A 317 -11.11 -16.48 6.79
CA HIS A 317 -12.10 -17.26 7.54
C HIS A 317 -13.04 -17.96 6.56
N ASP A 318 -13.52 -19.13 6.88
CA ASP A 318 -14.48 -19.85 6.01
C ASP A 318 -15.93 -19.36 6.24
N ALA A 319 -16.11 -18.05 6.27
CA ALA A 319 -17.39 -17.38 6.53
C ALA A 319 -17.36 -15.92 6.04
N ASP A 320 -18.52 -15.34 5.82
CA ASP A 320 -18.68 -13.91 5.58
C ASP A 320 -18.68 -13.13 6.91
N ALA A 321 -18.07 -11.93 6.89
CA ALA A 321 -17.90 -11.09 8.08
C ALA A 321 -19.22 -10.80 8.84
N TYR A 322 -20.31 -10.54 8.12
CA TYR A 322 -21.60 -10.18 8.70
C TYR A 322 -22.31 -11.35 9.41
N LEU A 323 -21.78 -12.59 9.35
CA LEU A 323 -22.33 -13.73 10.08
C LEU A 323 -21.91 -13.77 11.55
N ASP A 324 -20.82 -13.09 11.89
CA ASP A 324 -20.31 -12.98 13.26
C ASP A 324 -19.75 -11.55 13.50
N PRO A 325 -20.64 -10.53 13.53
CA PRO A 325 -20.20 -9.14 13.63
C PRO A 325 -19.66 -8.85 15.03
N PRO A 326 -18.55 -8.07 15.13
CA PRO A 326 -18.13 -7.52 16.41
C PRO A 326 -19.21 -6.60 17.01
N ASP A 327 -19.25 -6.48 18.34
CA ASP A 327 -20.12 -5.51 19.01
C ASP A 327 -19.83 -4.07 18.54
N ALA A 328 -20.88 -3.24 18.43
CA ALA A 328 -20.73 -1.87 17.95
C ALA A 328 -19.80 -1.01 18.81
N ASP A 329 -19.68 -1.32 20.10
CA ASP A 329 -18.84 -0.66 21.09
C ASP A 329 -17.67 -1.53 21.56
N THR A 330 -17.27 -2.55 20.77
CA THR A 330 -16.13 -3.41 21.11
C THR A 330 -14.90 -2.60 21.52
N PRO A 331 -14.27 -2.93 22.65
CA PRO A 331 -13.07 -2.22 23.13
C PRO A 331 -11.78 -2.64 22.42
N LEU A 332 -11.86 -3.57 21.47
CA LEU A 332 -10.72 -4.07 20.73
C LEU A 332 -10.42 -3.18 19.54
N PHE A 333 -9.16 -2.79 19.43
CA PHE A 333 -8.63 -2.07 18.28
C PHE A 333 -7.64 -2.96 17.53
N LYS A 334 -7.70 -2.95 16.22
CA LYS A 334 -6.93 -3.83 15.33
C LYS A 334 -5.95 -3.03 14.47
N PRO A 335 -4.86 -3.63 14.05
CA PRO A 335 -4.07 -3.08 12.94
C PRO A 335 -4.94 -2.86 11.71
N ILE A 336 -4.67 -1.79 10.97
CA ILE A 336 -5.26 -1.57 9.64
C ILE A 336 -4.43 -2.36 8.65
N GLU A 337 -5.04 -3.33 7.96
CA GLU A 337 -4.33 -4.26 7.10
C GLU A 337 -4.85 -4.23 5.66
N LEU A 338 -3.94 -4.30 4.71
CA LEU A 338 -4.22 -4.56 3.31
C LEU A 338 -3.96 -6.03 2.97
N MET A 339 -4.85 -6.65 2.19
CA MET A 339 -4.64 -7.98 1.65
C MET A 339 -3.52 -7.94 0.62
N LEU A 340 -2.47 -8.77 0.78
CA LEU A 340 -1.39 -8.97 -0.18
C LEU A 340 -1.63 -10.17 -1.07
N GLN A 341 -2.29 -11.18 -0.55
CA GLN A 341 -2.54 -12.43 -1.25
C GLN A 341 -3.79 -13.10 -0.69
N THR A 342 -4.67 -13.50 -1.57
CA THR A 342 -5.79 -14.37 -1.22
C THR A 342 -5.35 -15.82 -1.19
N ALA A 343 -6.08 -16.67 -0.47
CA ALA A 343 -5.82 -18.10 -0.46
C ALA A 343 -6.04 -18.68 -1.86
N THR A 344 -4.95 -19.09 -2.52
CA THR A 344 -4.98 -19.47 -3.94
C THR A 344 -4.54 -20.93 -4.14
N PRO A 345 -5.39 -21.79 -4.71
CA PRO A 345 -4.99 -23.14 -5.09
C PRO A 345 -4.00 -23.09 -6.26
N LEU A 346 -2.89 -23.80 -6.13
CA LEU A 346 -1.85 -23.85 -7.15
C LEU A 346 -2.02 -25.06 -8.06
N LEU A 347 -1.33 -25.05 -9.19
CA LEU A 347 -1.48 -25.85 -10.42
C LEU A 347 -1.86 -27.33 -10.30
N THR A 348 -1.59 -28.01 -9.23
CA THR A 348 -1.81 -29.46 -9.14
C THR A 348 -2.81 -29.85 -8.07
N GLY A 349 -3.46 -28.88 -7.46
CA GLY A 349 -4.52 -29.10 -6.47
C GLY A 349 -4.04 -29.55 -5.09
N ASN A 350 -2.75 -29.80 -4.88
CA ASN A 350 -2.20 -30.17 -3.59
C ASN A 350 -1.51 -29.04 -2.85
N TRP A 351 -1.39 -27.91 -3.51
CA TRP A 351 -0.79 -26.71 -3.01
C TRP A 351 -1.82 -25.61 -2.85
N GLN A 352 -1.65 -24.86 -1.82
CA GLN A 352 -2.39 -23.63 -1.62
C GLN A 352 -1.42 -22.59 -1.03
N ALA A 353 -1.33 -21.43 -1.66
CA ALA A 353 -0.78 -20.28 -1.01
C ALA A 353 -1.78 -19.81 0.04
N SER A 354 -1.33 -19.56 1.27
CA SER A 354 -2.15 -18.94 2.31
C SER A 354 -2.46 -17.48 1.98
N SER A 355 -3.52 -16.95 2.55
CA SER A 355 -3.76 -15.51 2.57
C SER A 355 -2.66 -14.80 3.35
N GLU A 356 -2.32 -13.61 2.90
CA GLU A 356 -1.33 -12.74 3.53
C GLU A 356 -1.86 -11.32 3.62
N THR A 357 -1.52 -10.64 4.71
CA THR A 357 -1.84 -9.23 4.94
C THR A 357 -0.57 -8.41 5.21
N TYR A 358 -0.70 -7.11 5.09
CA TYR A 358 0.31 -6.12 5.40
C TYR A 358 -0.31 -5.00 6.25
N GLU A 359 0.31 -4.68 7.39
CA GLU A 359 -0.15 -3.61 8.27
C GLU A 359 0.17 -2.25 7.64
N THR A 360 -0.84 -1.61 7.08
CA THR A 360 -0.73 -0.27 6.51
C THR A 360 -0.92 0.84 7.55
N GLY A 361 -1.37 0.51 8.76
CA GLY A 361 -1.46 1.42 9.90
C GLY A 361 -0.15 1.70 10.61
N ASP A 362 0.92 0.95 10.30
CA ASP A 362 2.27 1.21 10.81
C ASP A 362 2.81 2.54 10.26
N LEU A 363 3.38 3.41 11.11
CA LEU A 363 3.77 4.77 10.74
C LEU A 363 5.28 4.90 10.59
N ALA A 364 5.72 5.50 9.48
CA ALA A 364 7.11 5.76 9.17
C ALA A 364 7.60 7.10 9.73
N TYR A 365 8.71 7.06 10.47
CA TYR A 365 9.39 8.26 10.95
C TYR A 365 10.31 8.83 9.87
N GLY A 366 10.18 10.11 9.55
CA GLY A 366 11.05 10.78 8.57
C GLY A 366 10.59 12.19 8.24
N ASN A 367 11.23 12.78 7.25
CA ASN A 367 10.92 14.09 6.73
C ASN A 367 10.05 13.97 5.46
N ALA A 368 8.83 14.49 5.52
CA ALA A 368 7.86 14.38 4.43
C ALA A 368 7.88 15.58 3.45
N ASN A 369 8.79 16.53 3.60
CA ASN A 369 8.89 17.70 2.74
C ASN A 369 9.70 17.38 1.47
N PRO A 370 9.11 17.42 0.27
CA PRO A 370 9.81 17.10 -0.99
C PRO A 370 11.00 18.01 -1.30
N ALA A 371 11.07 19.19 -0.69
CA ALA A 371 12.19 20.11 -0.84
C ALA A 371 13.35 19.82 0.11
N ALA A 372 13.18 18.95 1.11
CA ALA A 372 14.20 18.63 2.08
C ALA A 372 15.24 17.63 1.52
N PRO A 373 16.53 17.77 1.90
CA PRO A 373 17.56 16.84 1.44
C PRO A 373 17.39 15.40 1.94
N ASP A 374 16.70 15.24 3.06
CA ASP A 374 16.40 13.97 3.73
C ASP A 374 14.93 13.55 3.54
N TYR A 375 14.31 14.04 2.46
CA TYR A 375 12.95 13.69 2.08
C TYR A 375 12.74 12.19 1.98
N ASP A 376 11.69 11.71 2.66
CA ASP A 376 11.15 10.37 2.48
C ASP A 376 9.66 10.47 2.17
N SER A 377 9.26 10.01 1.00
CA SER A 377 7.86 10.08 0.57
C SER A 377 6.92 9.22 1.43
N LEU A 378 7.44 8.18 2.09
CA LEU A 378 6.69 7.32 3.01
C LEU A 378 6.61 7.86 4.43
N ALA A 379 7.38 8.92 4.77
CA ALA A 379 7.34 9.49 6.10
C ALA A 379 5.93 9.96 6.49
N ASP A 380 5.49 9.56 7.67
CA ASP A 380 4.20 9.94 8.25
C ASP A 380 4.34 10.93 9.40
N PHE A 381 5.47 10.91 10.11
CA PHE A 381 5.66 11.79 11.26
C PHE A 381 7.12 12.11 11.54
N ILE A 382 7.31 13.24 12.23
CA ILE A 382 8.62 13.68 12.71
C ILE A 382 8.50 14.34 14.09
N PHE A 383 9.57 14.29 14.89
CA PHE A 383 9.63 14.92 16.20
C PHE A 383 10.33 16.28 16.14
N ALA A 384 9.78 17.25 16.86
CA ALA A 384 10.35 18.57 17.06
C ALA A 384 10.30 18.99 18.56
N GLY A 385 11.20 18.43 19.38
CA GLY A 385 11.25 18.68 20.82
C GLY A 385 10.06 18.06 21.56
N ASP A 386 9.16 18.91 22.09
CA ASP A 386 7.94 18.48 22.75
C ASP A 386 6.74 18.36 21.78
N TYR A 387 7.00 18.48 20.48
CA TYR A 387 6.01 18.35 19.42
C TYR A 387 6.22 17.11 18.57
N VAL A 388 5.14 16.63 17.99
CA VAL A 388 5.14 15.68 16.87
C VAL A 388 4.24 16.20 15.77
N GLU A 389 4.78 16.28 14.56
CA GLU A 389 4.01 16.53 13.34
C GLU A 389 3.69 15.22 12.66
N LEU A 390 2.47 15.12 12.15
CA LEU A 390 1.96 13.93 11.49
C LEU A 390 1.28 14.29 10.17
N LYS A 391 1.40 13.36 9.23
CA LYS A 391 0.72 13.36 7.93
C LYS A 391 -0.02 12.04 7.77
N LEU A 392 -1.34 12.06 7.68
CA LEU A 392 -2.17 10.85 7.59
C LEU A 392 -2.93 10.84 6.25
N PRO A 393 -2.81 9.77 5.46
CA PRO A 393 -3.67 9.59 4.29
C PRO A 393 -5.14 9.50 4.67
N TRP A 394 -6.01 10.12 3.89
CA TRP A 394 -7.45 10.12 4.11
C TRP A 394 -8.06 8.71 4.26
N GLN A 395 -7.63 7.78 3.43
CA GLN A 395 -8.17 6.42 3.45
C GLN A 395 -7.81 5.65 4.73
N LEU A 396 -6.71 5.98 5.41
CA LEU A 396 -6.40 5.37 6.72
C LEU A 396 -7.44 5.68 7.78
N LEU A 397 -8.20 6.77 7.63
CA LEU A 397 -9.32 7.13 8.50
C LEU A 397 -10.67 6.80 7.85
N ASN A 398 -10.71 5.79 6.99
CA ASN A 398 -11.89 5.28 6.30
C ASN A 398 -12.63 6.30 5.42
N PHE A 399 -11.94 7.35 4.93
CA PHE A 399 -12.52 8.22 3.91
C PHE A 399 -12.54 7.51 2.55
N SER A 400 -13.71 7.46 1.94
CA SER A 400 -13.93 6.95 0.59
C SER A 400 -13.88 8.07 -0.47
N ASP A 401 -14.19 9.31 -0.05
CA ASP A 401 -14.16 10.54 -0.85
C ASP A 401 -14.08 11.76 0.08
N PRO A 402 -12.87 12.22 0.44
CA PRO A 402 -12.72 13.41 1.28
C PRO A 402 -13.13 14.70 0.56
N SER A 403 -13.17 14.73 -0.77
CA SER A 403 -13.65 15.92 -1.49
C SER A 403 -15.10 16.27 -1.16
N ARG A 404 -15.87 15.30 -0.64
CA ARG A 404 -17.25 15.46 -0.14
C ARG A 404 -17.40 15.07 1.32
N MET A 405 -16.30 14.85 2.02
CA MET A 405 -16.28 14.38 3.40
C MET A 405 -17.11 13.11 3.59
N THR A 406 -16.93 12.14 2.70
CA THR A 406 -17.62 10.86 2.70
C THR A 406 -16.71 9.79 3.29
N ILE A 407 -17.19 9.12 4.33
CA ILE A 407 -16.52 8.00 5.00
C ILE A 407 -17.30 6.70 4.82
N HIS A 408 -16.68 5.58 5.16
CA HIS A 408 -17.39 4.31 5.25
C HIS A 408 -18.46 4.35 6.34
N ASP A 409 -19.59 3.74 6.05
CA ASP A 409 -20.62 3.42 7.02
C ASP A 409 -20.36 2.05 7.68
N ASP A 410 -21.22 1.65 8.63
CA ASP A 410 -21.12 0.35 9.30
C ASP A 410 -21.31 -0.79 8.29
N TYR A 411 -20.23 -1.50 7.97
CA TYR A 411 -20.21 -2.61 7.03
C TYR A 411 -21.20 -3.72 7.38
N TYR A 412 -21.37 -3.99 8.65
CA TYR A 412 -22.19 -5.09 9.14
C TYR A 412 -23.69 -4.77 9.13
N GLU A 413 -24.06 -3.50 9.38
CA GLU A 413 -25.45 -3.04 9.26
C GLU A 413 -25.91 -3.05 7.80
N ASN A 414 -24.99 -2.71 6.86
CA ASN A 414 -25.30 -2.58 5.45
C ASN A 414 -25.06 -3.86 4.64
N TYR A 415 -24.55 -4.92 5.28
CA TYR A 415 -24.16 -6.17 4.61
C TYR A 415 -23.17 -5.93 3.45
N GLY A 416 -22.26 -5.01 3.63
CA GLY A 416 -21.28 -4.61 2.64
C GLY A 416 -20.86 -3.16 2.79
N VAL A 417 -20.12 -2.67 1.79
CA VAL A 417 -19.63 -1.29 1.75
C VAL A 417 -20.77 -0.32 1.46
N ASP A 418 -20.94 0.65 2.31
CA ASP A 418 -21.80 1.83 2.13
C ASP A 418 -21.12 3.06 2.72
N TYR A 419 -21.68 4.24 2.51
CA TYR A 419 -21.01 5.51 2.82
C TYR A 419 -21.96 6.50 3.49
N ILE A 420 -21.40 7.30 4.42
CA ILE A 420 -22.06 8.45 5.02
C ILE A 420 -21.21 9.70 4.84
N THR A 421 -21.85 10.86 4.89
CA THR A 421 -21.15 12.16 4.87
C THR A 421 -21.08 12.73 6.29
N ILE A 422 -19.90 13.25 6.65
CA ILE A 422 -19.67 13.93 7.92
C ILE A 422 -19.23 15.37 7.68
N ASP A 423 -19.37 16.22 8.68
CA ASP A 423 -18.91 17.61 8.69
C ASP A 423 -18.01 17.93 9.89
N THR A 424 -17.79 16.96 10.74
CA THR A 424 -16.98 17.09 11.96
C THR A 424 -16.37 15.75 12.30
N MET A 425 -15.14 15.75 12.70
CA MET A 425 -14.47 14.64 13.40
C MET A 425 -14.04 15.14 14.79
N TYR A 426 -13.78 14.23 15.72
CA TYR A 426 -13.39 14.60 17.08
C TYR A 426 -12.05 13.95 17.41
N LEU A 427 -11.16 14.74 18.03
CA LEU A 427 -9.81 14.29 18.38
C LEU A 427 -9.46 14.67 19.81
N GLY A 428 -8.71 13.80 20.46
CA GLY A 428 -8.14 14.06 21.78
C GLY A 428 -6.64 13.83 21.80
N LEU A 429 -6.01 14.07 22.93
CA LEU A 429 -4.58 13.79 23.14
C LEU A 429 -4.37 13.36 24.59
N THR A 430 -3.63 12.26 24.81
CA THR A 430 -3.28 11.77 26.13
C THR A 430 -1.92 11.05 26.11
N ASP A 431 -1.22 11.03 27.23
CA ASP A 431 -0.04 10.18 27.45
C ASP A 431 -0.37 8.86 28.14
N GLY A 432 -1.65 8.60 28.38
CA GLY A 432 -2.12 7.38 29.06
C GLY A 432 -1.82 7.30 30.56
N ALA A 433 -1.17 8.32 31.14
CA ALA A 433 -0.77 8.27 32.53
C ALA A 433 -1.91 8.52 33.53
N ALA A 434 -2.98 9.18 33.10
CA ALA A 434 -4.13 9.47 33.95
C ALA A 434 -5.20 8.37 33.81
N GLN A 435 -5.83 7.97 34.93
CA GLN A 435 -7.02 7.11 34.90
C GLN A 435 -8.30 7.84 34.49
N GLU A 436 -8.17 9.12 34.15
CA GLU A 436 -9.28 9.97 33.70
C GLU A 436 -9.62 9.70 32.25
N ARG A 437 -10.85 9.99 31.89
CA ARG A 437 -11.30 9.88 30.50
C ARG A 437 -10.70 11.02 29.68
N THR A 438 -10.17 10.72 28.53
CA THR A 438 -9.64 11.72 27.61
C THR A 438 -10.80 12.45 26.91
N PRO A 439 -10.87 13.78 26.98
CA PRO A 439 -11.86 14.55 26.27
C PRO A 439 -11.53 14.58 24.76
N LEU A 440 -12.57 14.69 23.94
CA LEU A 440 -12.47 14.89 22.50
C LEU A 440 -12.90 16.30 22.11
N TYR A 441 -12.27 16.88 21.11
CA TYR A 441 -12.51 18.22 20.63
C TYR A 441 -12.92 18.20 19.15
N PRO A 442 -13.94 18.98 18.75
CA PRO A 442 -14.42 18.97 17.39
C PRO A 442 -13.44 19.64 16.42
N ALA A 443 -13.22 18.99 15.29
CA ALA A 443 -12.54 19.51 14.12
C ALA A 443 -13.53 19.59 12.97
N ALA A 444 -13.89 20.79 12.56
CA ALA A 444 -14.84 20.98 11.46
C ALA A 444 -14.21 20.58 10.12
N LEU A 445 -14.97 19.85 9.33
CA LEU A 445 -14.56 19.37 8.02
C LEU A 445 -15.40 20.04 6.92
N LYS A 446 -14.75 20.39 5.83
CA LYS A 446 -15.41 20.95 4.66
C LYS A 446 -14.80 20.40 3.39
N GLY A 447 -15.61 19.68 2.63
CA GLY A 447 -15.22 19.19 1.32
C GLY A 447 -15.07 20.33 0.29
N TRP A 448 -14.19 20.10 -0.68
CA TRP A 448 -13.93 21.03 -1.80
C TRP A 448 -14.74 20.66 -3.07
N GLY A 449 -15.50 19.59 -3.05
CA GLY A 449 -16.39 19.18 -4.13
C GLY A 449 -15.65 18.77 -5.39
N ASN A 450 -15.88 19.49 -6.48
CA ASN A 450 -15.24 19.22 -7.78
C ASN A 450 -14.19 20.28 -8.15
N THR A 451 -13.89 21.20 -7.25
CA THR A 451 -12.96 22.29 -7.52
C THR A 451 -11.60 21.92 -6.97
N VAL A 452 -10.69 21.56 -7.84
CA VAL A 452 -9.32 21.20 -7.49
C VAL A 452 -8.39 21.60 -8.64
N SER A 453 -7.23 22.16 -8.31
CA SER A 453 -6.08 22.32 -9.20
C SER A 453 -5.26 21.02 -9.22
N TYR A 454 -4.31 20.94 -10.15
CA TYR A 454 -3.39 19.80 -10.28
C TYR A 454 -1.98 20.32 -10.51
N HIS A 455 -1.03 19.66 -9.88
CA HIS A 455 0.38 20.01 -9.97
C HIS A 455 1.22 18.79 -10.34
N GLU A 456 2.35 19.05 -10.95
CA GLU A 456 3.31 18.04 -11.37
C GLU A 456 4.66 18.33 -10.72
N ARG A 457 5.28 17.32 -10.19
CA ARG A 457 6.62 17.37 -9.61
C ARG A 457 7.44 16.19 -10.13
N LEU A 458 8.67 16.43 -10.60
CA LEU A 458 9.60 15.35 -10.87
C LEU A 458 9.99 14.69 -9.55
N LYS A 459 9.73 13.38 -9.46
CA LYS A 459 10.10 12.59 -8.28
C LYS A 459 11.61 12.36 -8.22
N PRO A 460 12.21 12.12 -7.04
CA PRO A 460 13.60 11.67 -6.91
C PRO A 460 13.96 10.48 -7.80
N SER A 461 13.02 9.60 -8.08
CA SER A 461 13.18 8.44 -8.97
C SER A 461 13.51 8.78 -10.42
N TYR A 462 13.28 10.01 -10.84
CA TYR A 462 13.64 10.49 -12.18
C TYR A 462 15.16 10.75 -12.32
N TYR A 463 15.82 11.18 -11.24
CA TYR A 463 17.25 11.55 -11.22
C TYR A 463 18.16 10.37 -10.87
#